data_09a832e52dbd55ef2b185b2c164ad5da
#
_entry.id   09a832e52dbd55ef2b185b2c164ad5da
#
_cell.length_a   1.000
_cell.length_b   1.000
_cell.length_c   1.000
_cell.angle_alpha   90.00
_cell.angle_beta   90.00
_cell.angle_gamma   90.00
#
_symmetry.space_group_name_H-M   'P 1'
#
loop_
_entity.id
_entity.type
_entity.pdbx_description
1 polymer ?
#
loop_
_entity_poly.entity_id
_entity_poly.type
_entity_poly.pdbx_seq_one_letter_code
_entity_poly.pdbx_strand_id
1 'polypeptide(L)'
;ALGVKIITTSSILETRPQEIAAIKEILHGKISVLVGHSGVGKSTLINDLVDNAARATGVVNDVTGRGRHTSSSAIALPLAGGGWIIDTPGIRAFGLSHLNKDRIIESFPEIYQVTQSCMPNCSHSEASCALNAWIESDAAAKSERLIRVTSLRSLLEVKPADEER
;
A
#
# COMPACT_ATOMS: atom_id res chain seq x y z
N ALA A 1 13.09 -9.64 -2.35
CA ALA A 1 12.58 -8.26 -2.29
C ALA A 1 12.00 -7.91 -3.66
N LEU A 2 10.82 -7.30 -3.72
CA LEU A 2 10.12 -6.92 -4.97
C LEU A 2 10.81 -5.77 -5.74
N GLY A 3 12.02 -5.36 -5.35
CA GLY A 3 12.74 -4.22 -5.95
C GLY A 3 12.03 -2.88 -5.76
N VAL A 4 11.08 -2.79 -4.82
CA VAL A 4 10.32 -1.57 -4.55
C VAL A 4 11.18 -0.61 -3.76
N LYS A 5 11.24 0.65 -4.21
CA LYS A 5 11.92 1.72 -3.47
C LYS A 5 11.07 2.11 -2.25
N ILE A 6 11.66 2.06 -1.07
CA ILE A 6 11.00 2.45 0.18
C ILE A 6 11.53 3.83 0.58
N ILE A 7 10.61 4.75 0.90
CA ILE A 7 10.92 6.06 1.47
C ILE A 7 10.09 6.20 2.74
N THR A 8 10.77 6.42 3.85
CA THR A 8 10.11 6.72 5.12
C THR A 8 9.93 8.21 5.24
N THR A 9 8.73 8.66 5.59
CA THR A 9 8.43 10.07 5.83
C THR A 9 7.75 10.26 7.17
N SER A 10 8.01 11.38 7.81
CA SER A 10 7.32 11.77 9.04
C SER A 10 6.77 13.19 8.92
N SER A 11 5.55 13.41 9.39
CA SER A 11 4.95 14.74 9.44
C SER A 11 5.53 15.65 10.54
N ILE A 12 6.33 15.09 11.43
CA ILE A 12 6.78 15.74 12.68
C ILE A 12 8.30 16.00 12.69
N LEU A 13 9.08 15.28 11.85
CA LEU A 13 10.53 15.39 11.85
C LEU A 13 11.04 16.59 11.05
N GLU A 14 12.15 17.18 11.51
CA GLU A 14 12.86 18.26 10.81
C GLU A 14 13.40 17.83 9.42
N THR A 15 13.56 16.53 9.19
CA THR A 15 13.97 15.95 7.91
C THR A 15 12.90 15.96 6.83
N ARG A 16 11.65 16.31 7.16
CA ARG A 16 10.53 16.29 6.24
C ARG A 16 10.76 17.02 4.91
N PRO A 17 11.38 18.23 4.86
CA PRO A 17 11.62 18.92 3.61
C PRO A 17 12.51 18.13 2.64
N GLN A 18 13.56 17.46 3.14
CA GLN A 18 14.46 16.62 2.34
C GLN A 18 13.74 15.36 1.85
N GLU A 19 12.92 14.74 2.69
CA GLU A 19 12.10 13.58 2.34
C GLU A 19 11.09 13.93 1.23
N ILE A 20 10.41 15.07 1.34
CA ILE A 20 9.48 15.55 0.32
C ILE A 20 10.20 15.88 -0.99
N ALA A 21 11.39 16.49 -0.93
CA ALA A 21 12.20 16.75 -2.12
C ALA A 21 12.58 15.47 -2.85
N ALA A 22 13.01 14.44 -2.13
CA ALA A 22 13.31 13.12 -2.70
C ALA A 22 12.10 12.46 -3.37
N ILE A 23 10.90 12.63 -2.78
CA ILE A 23 9.66 12.13 -3.38
C ILE A 23 9.33 12.93 -4.65
N LYS A 24 9.41 14.26 -4.62
CA LYS A 24 9.18 15.11 -5.80
C LYS A 24 10.07 14.72 -6.98
N GLU A 25 11.32 14.40 -6.72
CA GLU A 25 12.25 13.94 -7.76
C GLU A 25 11.82 12.61 -8.39
N ILE A 26 11.36 11.64 -7.56
CA ILE A 26 10.87 10.36 -8.06
C ILE A 26 9.59 10.51 -8.89
N LEU A 27 8.73 11.45 -8.53
CA LEU A 27 7.44 11.71 -9.18
C LEU A 27 7.56 12.62 -10.40
N HIS A 28 8.72 13.27 -10.60
CA HIS A 28 8.95 14.23 -11.68
C HIS A 28 8.57 13.66 -13.05
N GLY A 29 7.74 14.38 -13.80
CA GLY A 29 7.30 14.00 -15.15
C GLY A 29 6.39 12.77 -15.22
N LYS A 30 5.95 12.21 -14.09
CA LYS A 30 5.13 10.99 -14.04
C LYS A 30 3.68 11.28 -13.66
N ILE A 31 2.81 10.34 -14.06
CA ILE A 31 1.45 10.24 -13.51
C ILE A 31 1.51 9.23 -12.37
N SER A 32 1.19 9.67 -11.16
CA SER A 32 1.34 8.87 -9.95
C SER A 32 0.00 8.78 -9.20
N VAL A 33 -0.30 7.63 -8.64
CA VAL A 33 -1.53 7.37 -7.87
C VAL A 33 -1.15 7.12 -6.42
N LEU A 34 -1.80 7.82 -5.48
CA LEU A 34 -1.67 7.53 -4.06
C LEU A 34 -2.71 6.49 -3.64
N VAL A 35 -2.21 5.40 -3.08
CA VAL A 35 -3.03 4.29 -2.60
C VAL A 35 -2.74 4.05 -1.12
N GLY A 36 -3.78 3.83 -0.33
CA GLY A 36 -3.65 3.50 1.09
C GLY A 36 -4.94 3.75 1.87
N HIS A 37 -5.00 3.22 3.08
CA HIS A 37 -6.15 3.36 3.97
C HIS A 37 -6.47 4.82 4.31
N SER A 38 -7.70 5.05 4.80
CA SER A 38 -8.06 6.35 5.39
C SER A 38 -7.18 6.62 6.61
N GLY A 39 -6.72 7.86 6.76
CA GLY A 39 -5.92 8.28 7.92
C GLY A 39 -4.41 8.01 7.85
N VAL A 40 -3.90 7.32 6.82
CA VAL A 40 -2.45 7.03 6.70
C VAL A 40 -1.59 8.23 6.27
N GLY A 41 -2.19 9.41 6.08
CA GLY A 41 -1.44 10.64 5.75
C GLY A 41 -1.36 10.97 4.25
N LYS A 42 -2.15 10.33 3.38
CA LYS A 42 -2.15 10.65 1.92
C LYS A 42 -2.41 12.13 1.67
N SER A 43 -3.46 12.69 2.25
CA SER A 43 -3.81 14.10 2.05
C SER A 43 -2.76 15.04 2.63
N THR A 44 -2.10 14.68 3.73
CA THR A 44 -0.97 15.41 4.27
C THR A 44 0.20 15.42 3.30
N LEU A 45 0.53 14.26 2.73
CA LEU A 45 1.59 14.13 1.73
C LEU A 45 1.26 14.94 0.46
N ILE A 46 0.01 14.89 -0.02
CA ILE A 46 -0.43 15.70 -1.16
C ILE A 46 -0.24 17.19 -0.89
N ASN A 47 -0.54 17.63 0.35
CA ASN A 47 -0.37 19.03 0.74
C ASN A 47 1.07 19.53 0.63
N ASP A 48 2.04 18.63 0.85
CA ASP A 48 3.46 18.96 0.74
C ASP A 48 4.01 18.85 -0.68
N LEU A 49 3.37 18.03 -1.51
CA LEU A 49 3.80 17.79 -2.89
C LEU A 49 3.22 18.79 -3.89
N VAL A 50 2.01 19.27 -3.63
CA VAL A 50 1.24 20.14 -4.54
C VAL A 50 1.22 21.57 -3.99
N ASP A 51 1.66 22.51 -4.81
CA ASP A 51 1.60 23.93 -4.43
C ASP A 51 0.17 24.42 -4.27
N ASN A 52 -0.06 25.36 -3.34
CA ASN A 52 -1.38 25.91 -3.04
C ASN A 52 -2.10 26.50 -4.29
N ALA A 53 -1.35 27.05 -5.24
CA ALA A 53 -1.88 27.58 -6.49
C ALA A 53 -2.47 26.47 -7.40
N ALA A 54 -1.86 25.29 -7.40
CA ALA A 54 -2.34 24.14 -8.19
C ALA A 54 -3.63 23.52 -7.62
N ARG A 55 -3.87 23.69 -6.32
CA ARG A 55 -5.13 23.26 -5.67
C ARG A 55 -6.32 24.13 -6.06
N ALA A 56 -6.11 25.44 -6.20
CA ALA A 56 -7.16 26.36 -6.62
C ALA A 56 -7.67 26.06 -8.04
N THR A 57 -6.81 25.51 -8.90
CA THR A 57 -7.18 25.12 -10.28
C THR A 57 -7.76 23.71 -10.38
N GLY A 58 -7.47 22.81 -9.43
CA GLY A 58 -8.03 21.45 -9.38
C GLY A 58 -9.49 21.39 -8.91
N VAL A 59 -9.99 22.47 -8.29
CA VAL A 59 -11.38 22.59 -7.79
C VAL A 59 -12.40 22.89 -8.90
N VAL A 60 -11.97 23.06 -10.16
CA VAL A 60 -12.86 23.49 -11.27
C VAL A 60 -13.80 22.41 -11.81
N ASN A 61 -13.84 21.20 -11.24
CA ASN A 61 -14.81 20.19 -11.63
C ASN A 61 -15.97 19.96 -10.65
N ASP A 62 -16.23 20.90 -9.74
CA ASP A 62 -17.45 20.89 -8.91
C ASP A 62 -18.55 21.77 -9.51
N VAL A 63 -18.89 21.54 -10.78
CA VAL A 63 -20.11 22.09 -11.38
C VAL A 63 -21.18 21.00 -11.43
N THR A 64 -21.65 20.60 -10.26
CA THR A 64 -23.04 20.18 -10.05
C THR A 64 -23.38 20.38 -8.58
N GLY A 65 -23.95 21.53 -8.27
CA GLY A 65 -24.53 21.81 -6.95
C GLY A 65 -25.60 20.79 -6.60
N ARG A 66 -25.29 19.92 -5.67
CA ARG A 66 -26.23 19.26 -4.75
C ARG A 66 -25.48 18.41 -3.73
N GLY A 67 -25.56 18.82 -2.48
CA GLY A 67 -25.62 17.91 -1.34
C GLY A 67 -24.30 17.24 -0.91
N ARG A 68 -23.89 17.53 0.32
CA ARG A 68 -22.99 16.77 1.17
C ARG A 68 -22.91 15.26 0.80
N HIS A 69 -22.02 14.91 -0.11
CA HIS A 69 -21.54 13.56 -0.25
C HIS A 69 -20.02 13.60 -0.21
N THR A 70 -19.43 12.87 0.72
CA THR A 70 -18.01 12.54 0.75
C THR A 70 -17.59 12.13 -0.65
N SER A 71 -16.78 12.98 -1.31
CA SER A 71 -16.37 12.81 -2.70
C SER A 71 -15.73 11.43 -2.89
N SER A 72 -16.43 10.57 -3.62
CA SER A 72 -15.90 9.29 -4.10
C SER A 72 -15.12 9.45 -5.41
N SER A 73 -14.81 10.68 -5.82
CA SER A 73 -14.14 10.97 -7.08
C SER A 73 -12.63 11.11 -6.86
N ALA A 74 -11.84 10.46 -7.71
CA ALA A 74 -10.40 10.67 -7.76
C ALA A 74 -10.10 12.06 -8.33
N ILE A 75 -9.18 12.79 -7.72
CA ILE A 75 -8.78 14.13 -8.14
C ILE A 75 -7.33 14.06 -8.64
N ALA A 76 -7.10 14.55 -9.86
CA ALA A 76 -5.75 14.70 -10.41
C ALA A 76 -5.24 16.12 -10.16
N LEU A 77 -4.08 16.23 -9.54
CA LEU A 77 -3.41 17.49 -9.18
C LEU A 77 -2.06 17.58 -9.91
N PRO A 78 -1.73 18.71 -10.55
CA PRO A 78 -0.44 18.88 -11.20
C PRO A 78 0.67 19.08 -10.18
N LEU A 79 1.85 18.55 -10.47
CA LEU A 79 3.08 18.75 -9.68
C LEU A 79 3.91 19.89 -10.28
N ALA A 80 4.50 20.73 -9.41
CA ALA A 80 5.30 21.90 -9.81
C ALA A 80 6.50 21.54 -10.74
N GLY A 81 7.08 20.37 -10.59
CA GLY A 81 8.16 19.85 -11.44
C GLY A 81 7.69 19.16 -12.72
N GLY A 82 6.41 19.24 -13.06
CA GLY A 82 5.78 18.44 -14.13
C GLY A 82 5.32 17.07 -13.66
N GLY A 83 4.29 16.53 -14.33
CA GLY A 83 3.62 15.30 -13.92
C GLY A 83 2.34 15.56 -13.11
N TRP A 84 1.71 14.48 -12.65
CA TRP A 84 0.42 14.51 -11.97
C TRP A 84 0.41 13.56 -10.80
N ILE A 85 -0.29 13.96 -9.73
CA ILE A 85 -0.63 13.07 -8.62
C ILE A 85 -2.14 12.89 -8.57
N ILE A 86 -2.59 11.65 -8.49
CA ILE A 86 -4.01 11.31 -8.40
C ILE A 86 -4.30 10.91 -6.95
N ASP A 87 -5.13 11.74 -6.29
CA ASP A 87 -5.67 11.39 -4.97
C ASP A 87 -6.86 10.46 -5.18
N THR A 88 -6.74 9.24 -4.69
CA THR A 88 -7.86 8.32 -4.64
C THR A 88 -8.51 8.43 -3.26
N PRO A 89 -9.85 8.62 -3.18
CA PRO A 89 -10.55 8.53 -1.91
C PRO A 89 -10.14 7.22 -1.25
N GLY A 90 -9.88 7.26 0.07
CA GLY A 90 -9.29 6.14 0.78
C GLY A 90 -9.94 4.82 0.40
N ILE A 91 -9.23 4.02 -0.39
CA ILE A 91 -9.67 2.68 -0.75
C ILE A 91 -9.67 1.89 0.56
N ARG A 92 -10.86 1.63 1.09
CA ARG A 92 -11.04 0.99 2.39
C ARG A 92 -10.58 -0.46 2.41
N ALA A 93 -10.60 -1.11 1.25
CA ALA A 93 -10.03 -2.44 1.06
C ALA A 93 -9.67 -2.66 -0.42
N PHE A 94 -8.46 -3.10 -0.71
CA PHE A 94 -8.24 -3.92 -1.91
C PHE A 94 -8.80 -5.30 -1.55
N GLY A 95 -9.99 -5.62 -2.10
CA GLY A 95 -10.53 -6.95 -1.93
C GLY A 95 -9.61 -7.96 -2.61
N LEU A 96 -8.93 -8.78 -1.82
CA LEU A 96 -8.16 -9.91 -2.31
C LEU A 96 -9.04 -11.15 -2.55
N SER A 97 -10.35 -11.01 -2.33
CA SER A 97 -11.33 -12.11 -2.40
C SER A 97 -11.38 -12.80 -3.77
N HIS A 98 -10.99 -12.09 -4.82
CA HIS A 98 -10.91 -12.65 -6.19
C HIS A 98 -9.58 -13.34 -6.48
N LEU A 99 -8.60 -13.24 -5.59
CA LEU A 99 -7.30 -13.88 -5.77
C LEU A 99 -7.32 -15.29 -5.16
N ASN A 100 -6.80 -16.26 -5.92
CA ASN A 100 -6.49 -17.57 -5.39
C ASN A 100 -5.37 -17.44 -4.33
N LYS A 101 -5.48 -18.18 -3.22
CA LYS A 101 -4.48 -18.22 -2.15
C LYS A 101 -3.09 -18.58 -2.69
N ASP A 102 -3.01 -19.48 -3.65
CA ASP A 102 -1.74 -19.89 -4.28
C ASP A 102 -1.04 -18.70 -4.93
N ARG A 103 -1.79 -17.81 -5.61
CA ARG A 103 -1.25 -16.58 -6.21
C ARG A 103 -0.72 -15.60 -5.16
N ILE A 104 -1.35 -15.55 -4.00
CA ILE A 104 -0.85 -14.72 -2.88
C ILE A 104 0.47 -15.30 -2.37
N ILE A 105 0.58 -16.63 -2.20
CA ILE A 105 1.80 -17.30 -1.75
C ILE A 105 2.93 -17.15 -2.77
N GLU A 106 2.65 -17.31 -4.06
CA GLU A 106 3.61 -17.09 -5.17
C GLU A 106 4.20 -15.67 -5.17
N SER A 107 3.48 -14.68 -4.63
CA SER A 107 3.98 -13.30 -4.51
C SER A 107 5.09 -13.15 -3.46
N PHE A 108 5.37 -14.20 -2.68
CA PHE A 108 6.45 -14.29 -1.69
C PHE A 108 7.43 -15.39 -2.10
N PRO A 109 8.36 -15.16 -3.05
CA PRO A 109 9.16 -16.22 -3.67
C PRO A 109 9.92 -17.10 -2.69
N GLU A 110 10.51 -16.51 -1.63
CA GLU A 110 11.24 -17.23 -0.60
C GLU A 110 10.33 -18.09 0.28
N ILE A 111 9.12 -17.62 0.56
CA ILE A 111 8.11 -18.39 1.31
C ILE A 111 7.53 -19.49 0.45
N TYR A 112 7.23 -19.18 -0.81
CA TYR A 112 6.71 -20.16 -1.78
C TYR A 112 7.59 -21.41 -1.85
N GLN A 113 8.92 -21.26 -1.90
CA GLN A 113 9.85 -22.39 -1.90
C GLN A 113 9.70 -23.25 -0.65
N VAL A 114 9.54 -22.64 0.52
CA VAL A 114 9.38 -23.36 1.80
C VAL A 114 8.03 -24.08 1.86
N THR A 115 6.97 -23.47 1.31
CA THR A 115 5.63 -24.08 1.33
C THR A 115 5.54 -25.37 0.53
N GLN A 116 6.46 -25.62 -0.41
CA GLN A 116 6.55 -26.90 -1.12
C GLN A 116 6.84 -28.10 -0.18
N SER A 117 7.36 -27.83 1.02
CA SER A 117 7.61 -28.83 2.06
C SER A 117 6.44 -28.97 3.05
N CYS A 118 5.37 -28.21 2.89
CA CYS A 118 4.19 -28.33 3.72
C CYS A 118 3.38 -29.60 3.39
N MET A 119 2.60 -30.04 4.36
CA MET A 119 1.62 -31.11 4.13
C MET A 119 0.53 -30.64 3.15
N PRO A 120 -0.08 -31.56 2.39
CA PRO A 120 -1.21 -31.24 1.54
C PRO A 120 -2.32 -30.51 2.32
N ASN A 121 -2.91 -29.49 1.70
CA ASN A 121 -3.97 -28.63 2.30
C ASN A 121 -3.55 -27.86 3.55
N CYS A 122 -2.27 -27.59 3.73
CA CYS A 122 -1.78 -26.75 4.82
C CYS A 122 -2.37 -25.33 4.70
N SER A 123 -3.00 -24.82 5.77
CA SER A 123 -3.49 -23.43 5.81
C SER A 123 -2.35 -22.42 6.04
N HIS A 124 -1.14 -22.90 6.30
CA HIS A 124 0.05 -22.16 6.68
C HIS A 124 -0.03 -21.47 8.06
N SER A 125 -1.08 -21.75 8.83
CA SER A 125 -1.27 -21.24 10.21
C SER A 125 -1.08 -22.34 11.27
N GLU A 126 -0.98 -23.61 10.88
CA GLU A 126 -0.79 -24.73 11.81
C GLU A 126 0.59 -24.73 12.46
N ALA A 127 0.67 -25.31 13.68
CA ALA A 127 1.91 -25.45 14.41
C ALA A 127 2.95 -26.31 13.65
N SER A 128 2.49 -27.31 12.88
CA SER A 128 3.31 -28.20 12.06
C SER A 128 3.72 -27.62 10.70
N CYS A 129 3.32 -26.39 10.38
CA CYS A 129 3.65 -25.76 9.11
C CYS A 129 5.16 -25.57 8.95
N ALA A 130 5.70 -25.91 7.77
CA ALA A 130 7.13 -25.78 7.44
C ALA A 130 7.65 -24.34 7.60
N LEU A 131 6.79 -23.34 7.46
CA LEU A 131 7.16 -21.94 7.69
C LEU A 131 7.62 -21.67 9.11
N ASN A 132 7.08 -22.34 10.11
CA ASN A 132 7.51 -22.16 11.50
C ASN A 132 8.94 -22.69 11.69
N ALA A 133 9.26 -23.86 11.16
CA ALA A 133 10.63 -24.38 11.19
C ALA A 133 11.61 -23.48 10.41
N TRP A 134 11.17 -22.92 9.29
CA TRP A 134 11.98 -22.00 8.50
C TRP A 134 12.28 -20.69 9.23
N ILE A 135 11.31 -20.14 9.98
CA ILE A 135 11.55 -18.97 10.83
C ILE A 135 12.66 -19.25 11.84
N GLU A 136 12.63 -20.42 12.47
CA GLU A 136 13.59 -20.80 13.54
C GLU A 136 14.95 -21.26 13.00
N SER A 137 15.07 -21.63 11.71
CA SER A 137 16.27 -22.23 11.13
C SER A 137 17.47 -21.28 11.01
N ASP A 138 17.24 -19.96 11.16
CA ASP A 138 18.30 -18.94 11.05
C ASP A 138 18.04 -17.81 12.05
N ALA A 139 18.84 -17.78 13.09
CA ALA A 139 18.68 -16.80 14.17
C ALA A 139 18.89 -15.35 13.70
N ALA A 140 19.76 -15.11 12.73
CA ALA A 140 20.03 -13.78 12.20
C ALA A 140 18.85 -13.25 11.34
N ALA A 141 18.21 -14.12 10.60
CA ALA A 141 17.08 -13.77 9.74
C ALA A 141 15.70 -13.96 10.41
N LYS A 142 15.66 -14.49 11.63
CA LYS A 142 14.40 -14.85 12.33
C LYS A 142 13.39 -13.73 12.37
N SER A 143 13.79 -12.53 12.74
CA SER A 143 12.90 -11.38 12.86
C SER A 143 12.29 -10.98 11.50
N GLU A 144 13.10 -10.93 10.46
CA GLU A 144 12.64 -10.62 9.12
C GLU A 144 11.68 -11.68 8.58
N ARG A 145 12.04 -12.96 8.72
CA ARG A 145 11.20 -14.10 8.32
C ARG A 145 9.86 -14.10 9.03
N LEU A 146 9.86 -13.82 10.34
CA LEU A 146 8.62 -13.73 11.13
C LEU A 146 7.70 -12.64 10.61
N ILE A 147 8.22 -11.44 10.35
CA ILE A 147 7.43 -10.32 9.78
C ILE A 147 6.83 -10.72 8.43
N ARG A 148 7.61 -11.36 7.56
CA ARG A 148 7.17 -11.78 6.24
C ARG A 148 6.08 -12.85 6.29
N VAL A 149 6.26 -13.88 7.14
CA VAL A 149 5.25 -14.93 7.33
C VAL A 149 3.98 -14.38 7.98
N THR A 150 4.10 -13.46 8.93
CA THR A 150 2.95 -12.79 9.53
C THR A 150 2.18 -11.99 8.48
N SER A 151 2.87 -11.27 7.61
CA SER A 151 2.24 -10.54 6.50
C SER A 151 1.50 -11.47 5.53
N LEU A 152 2.12 -12.60 5.15
CA LEU A 152 1.45 -13.60 4.31
C LEU A 152 0.18 -14.13 4.99
N ARG A 153 0.27 -14.56 6.25
CA ARG A 153 -0.87 -15.10 7.01
C ARG A 153 -2.03 -14.11 7.09
N SER A 154 -1.72 -12.84 7.36
CA SER A 154 -2.72 -11.76 7.36
C SER A 154 -3.44 -11.62 6.01
N LEU A 155 -2.73 -11.78 4.89
CA LEU A 155 -3.34 -11.72 3.56
C LEU A 155 -4.20 -12.96 3.26
N LEU A 156 -3.82 -14.14 3.76
CA LEU A 156 -4.59 -15.38 3.58
C LEU A 156 -5.87 -15.43 4.43
N GLU A 157 -5.91 -14.68 5.55
CA GLU A 157 -7.06 -14.57 6.45
C GLU A 157 -8.09 -13.52 6.01
N VAL A 158 -7.78 -12.68 5.02
CA VAL A 158 -8.71 -11.66 4.52
C VAL A 158 -9.96 -12.36 3.97
N LYS A 159 -11.06 -12.26 4.73
CA LYS A 159 -12.37 -12.70 4.26
C LYS A 159 -12.82 -11.82 3.09
N PRO A 160 -13.57 -12.37 2.11
CA PRO A 160 -14.23 -11.53 1.13
C PRO A 160 -15.04 -10.47 1.87
N ALA A 161 -14.92 -9.21 1.45
CA ALA A 161 -15.79 -8.17 1.95
C ALA A 161 -17.23 -8.64 1.65
N ASP A 162 -18.03 -8.81 2.68
CA ASP A 162 -19.45 -9.07 2.51
C ASP A 162 -19.96 -7.91 1.62
N GLU A 163 -20.62 -8.28 0.52
CA GLU A 163 -21.33 -7.34 -0.32
C GLU A 163 -22.41 -6.70 0.56
N GLU A 164 -22.08 -5.57 1.17
CA GLU A 164 -23.12 -4.71 1.75
C GLU A 164 -23.96 -4.19 0.58
N ARG A 165 -25.14 -4.78 0.49
CA ARG A 165 -26.24 -4.37 -0.40
C ARG A 165 -26.68 -2.94 -0.10
#